data_8783fa3d0ba633efd7a13eb755db73c8
#
_entry.id   8783fa3d0ba633efd7a13eb755db73c8
#
_cell.length_a   1.000
_cell.length_b   1.000
_cell.length_c   1.000
_cell.angle_alpha   90.00
_cell.angle_beta   90.00
_cell.angle_gamma   90.00
#
_symmetry.space_group_name_H-M   'P 1'
#
loop_
_entity.id
_entity.type
_entity.pdbx_description
1 polymer ?
#
loop_
_entity_poly.entity_id
_entity_poly.type
_entity_poly.pdbx_seq_one_letter_code
_entity_poly.pdbx_strand_id
1 'polypeptide(L)'
;GYPYGAHACEVEVDPETGHVEILEWTAIDDVGRAVNPLILHGQAHGAAVQGIGQAMLESIEYDPKSAQLLTGSFMDYAMPRADNMPSFKTLVTEIPASSHPLGIRPGGEGGTTPALGLLINAIVDALSDYGVTHIEMPATPERVWRAIQDAKHG
;
A
#
# COMPACT_ATOMS: atom_id res chain seq x y z
N GLY A 1 -3.92 -14.96 -18.57
CA GLY A 1 -2.57 -14.64 -18.08
C GLY A 1 -2.65 -13.94 -16.73
N TYR A 2 -1.64 -14.18 -15.90
CA TYR A 2 -1.54 -13.54 -14.59
C TYR A 2 -0.39 -12.53 -14.62
N PRO A 3 -0.58 -11.30 -14.09
CA PRO A 3 0.55 -10.43 -13.80
C PRO A 3 1.36 -11.04 -12.66
N TYR A 4 2.65 -10.77 -12.62
CA TYR A 4 3.50 -11.07 -11.48
C TYR A 4 4.60 -10.03 -11.38
N GLY A 5 5.12 -9.84 -10.18
CA GLY A 5 6.12 -8.83 -9.93
C GLY A 5 6.69 -8.96 -8.53
N ALA A 6 7.53 -8.02 -8.17
CA ALA A 6 8.09 -7.85 -6.84
C ALA A 6 8.11 -6.36 -6.49
N HIS A 7 7.67 -6.03 -5.28
CA HIS A 7 7.67 -4.67 -4.77
C HIS A 7 8.50 -4.59 -3.49
N ALA A 8 9.12 -3.44 -3.27
CA ALA A 8 9.85 -3.11 -2.05
C ALA A 8 9.51 -1.68 -1.62
N CYS A 9 9.46 -1.42 -0.33
CA CYS A 9 9.33 -0.07 0.20
C CYS A 9 10.21 0.12 1.43
N GLU A 10 10.60 1.36 1.64
CA GLU A 10 11.29 1.84 2.84
C GLU A 10 10.38 2.83 3.55
N VAL A 11 10.26 2.67 4.88
CA VAL A 11 9.41 3.52 5.71
C VAL A 11 10.20 4.07 6.89
N GLU A 12 9.82 5.26 7.33
CA GLU A 12 10.23 5.84 8.61
C GLU A 12 9.01 6.00 9.50
N VAL A 13 9.14 5.60 10.78
CA VAL A 13 8.06 5.69 11.76
C VAL A 13 8.48 6.62 12.90
N ASP A 14 7.68 7.65 13.15
CA ASP A 14 7.82 8.45 14.35
C ASP A 14 7.14 7.74 15.55
N PRO A 15 7.90 7.27 16.54
CA PRO A 15 7.34 6.49 17.64
C PRO A 15 6.54 7.33 18.64
N GLU A 16 6.65 8.66 18.60
CA GLU A 16 5.91 9.54 19.49
C GLU A 16 4.49 9.83 18.98
N THR A 17 4.33 9.83 17.66
CA THR A 17 3.04 10.15 17.02
C THR A 17 2.40 8.98 16.31
N GLY A 18 3.19 7.94 15.98
CA GLY A 18 2.78 6.82 15.13
C GLY A 18 2.71 7.20 13.64
N HIS A 19 3.19 8.38 13.27
CA HIS A 19 3.24 8.79 11.86
C HIS A 19 4.19 7.90 11.09
N VAL A 20 3.77 7.48 9.91
CA VAL A 20 4.56 6.66 8.98
C VAL A 20 4.78 7.44 7.70
N GLU A 21 6.03 7.66 7.36
CA GLU A 21 6.45 8.22 6.07
C GLU A 21 6.99 7.11 5.17
N ILE A 22 6.53 7.06 3.92
CA ILE A 22 7.07 6.15 2.92
C ILE A 22 8.21 6.89 2.19
N LEU A 23 9.43 6.49 2.47
CA LEU A 23 10.62 7.15 1.91
C LEU A 23 10.88 6.74 0.47
N GLU A 24 10.69 5.46 0.16
CA GLU A 24 10.91 4.92 -1.18
C GLU A 24 9.92 3.79 -1.49
N TRP A 25 9.50 3.74 -2.75
CA TRP A 25 8.71 2.63 -3.30
C TRP A 25 9.25 2.19 -4.64
N THR A 26 9.62 0.93 -4.73
CA THR A 26 10.11 0.31 -5.96
C THR A 26 9.21 -0.86 -6.35
N ALA A 27 8.81 -0.91 -7.62
CA ALA A 27 7.99 -1.97 -8.18
C ALA A 27 8.57 -2.48 -9.50
N ILE A 28 8.61 -3.79 -9.66
CA ILE A 28 8.96 -4.46 -10.92
C ILE A 28 7.81 -5.39 -11.25
N ASP A 29 7.12 -5.11 -12.35
CA ASP A 29 5.97 -5.90 -12.80
C ASP A 29 6.19 -6.49 -14.19
N ASP A 30 5.82 -7.75 -14.38
CA ASP A 30 5.76 -8.38 -15.68
C ASP A 30 4.37 -8.27 -16.27
N VAL A 31 4.26 -7.55 -17.36
CA VAL A 31 3.00 -7.33 -18.08
C VAL A 31 2.96 -8.07 -19.41
N GLY A 32 3.91 -8.98 -19.63
CA GLY A 32 4.14 -9.54 -20.95
C GLY A 32 4.58 -8.43 -21.90
N ARG A 33 4.13 -8.48 -23.15
CA ARG A 33 4.42 -7.39 -24.09
C ARG A 33 3.80 -6.08 -23.66
N ALA A 34 4.61 -5.05 -23.39
CA ALA A 34 4.16 -3.71 -23.06
C ALA A 34 3.62 -2.99 -24.30
N VAL A 35 2.30 -2.84 -24.39
CA VAL A 35 1.66 -2.15 -25.52
C VAL A 35 1.83 -0.64 -25.42
N ASN A 36 1.71 -0.09 -24.22
CA ASN A 36 1.93 1.32 -23.95
C ASN A 36 2.62 1.50 -22.59
N PRO A 37 3.95 1.64 -22.55
CA PRO A 37 4.70 1.78 -21.30
C PRO A 37 4.27 2.96 -20.43
N LEU A 38 3.92 4.11 -21.03
CA LEU A 38 3.48 5.29 -20.28
C LEU A 38 2.21 5.00 -19.45
N ILE A 39 1.23 4.34 -20.07
CA ILE A 39 -0.01 3.96 -19.39
C ILE A 39 0.29 2.92 -18.31
N LEU A 40 1.15 1.93 -18.57
CA LEU A 40 1.51 0.89 -17.62
C LEU A 40 2.17 1.46 -16.37
N HIS A 41 3.12 2.40 -16.50
CA HIS A 41 3.70 3.10 -15.36
C HIS A 41 2.64 3.88 -14.58
N GLY A 42 1.73 4.58 -15.25
CA GLY A 42 0.62 5.27 -14.61
C GLY A 42 -0.30 4.32 -13.84
N GLN A 43 -0.60 3.15 -14.38
CA GLN A 43 -1.38 2.11 -13.70
C GLN A 43 -0.64 1.55 -12.48
N ALA A 44 0.65 1.28 -12.58
CA ALA A 44 1.46 0.80 -11.46
C ALA A 44 1.48 1.81 -10.29
N HIS A 45 1.67 3.11 -10.58
CA HIS A 45 1.61 4.18 -9.58
C HIS A 45 0.22 4.25 -8.92
N GLY A 46 -0.84 4.34 -9.73
CA GLY A 46 -2.21 4.44 -9.23
C GLY A 46 -2.64 3.22 -8.40
N ALA A 47 -2.23 2.03 -8.84
CA ALA A 47 -2.51 0.79 -8.12
C ALA A 47 -1.79 0.73 -6.77
N ALA A 48 -0.51 1.13 -6.70
CA ALA A 48 0.24 1.22 -5.45
C ALA A 48 -0.42 2.21 -4.49
N VAL A 49 -0.77 3.40 -4.95
CA VAL A 49 -1.46 4.43 -4.13
C VAL A 49 -2.78 3.94 -3.58
N GLN A 50 -3.57 3.20 -4.37
CA GLN A 50 -4.81 2.60 -3.88
C GLN A 50 -4.55 1.60 -2.74
N GLY A 51 -3.57 0.73 -2.88
CA GLY A 51 -3.20 -0.21 -1.82
C GLY A 51 -2.65 0.47 -0.58
N ILE A 52 -1.82 1.51 -0.74
CA ILE A 52 -1.30 2.34 0.36
C ILE A 52 -2.47 3.00 1.11
N GLY A 53 -3.46 3.54 0.40
CA GLY A 53 -4.66 4.13 1.00
C GLY A 53 -5.39 3.14 1.91
N GLN A 54 -5.64 1.93 1.43
CA GLN A 54 -6.27 0.88 2.22
C GLN A 54 -5.42 0.44 3.42
N ALA A 55 -4.09 0.40 3.24
CA ALA A 55 -3.19 -0.07 4.29
C ALA A 55 -2.99 0.95 5.44
N MET A 56 -3.08 2.26 5.16
CA MET A 56 -2.70 3.30 6.13
C MET A 56 -3.79 4.30 6.49
N LEU A 57 -4.72 4.59 5.59
CA LEU A 57 -5.56 5.80 5.69
C LEU A 57 -7.06 5.49 5.74
N GLU A 58 -7.54 4.65 4.82
CA GLU A 58 -8.95 4.47 4.55
C GLU A 58 -9.62 3.61 5.63
N SER A 59 -10.36 4.27 6.53
CA SER A 59 -11.14 3.60 7.59
C SER A 59 -12.63 3.86 7.40
N ILE A 60 -13.43 2.81 7.45
CA ILE A 60 -14.88 2.88 7.42
C ILE A 60 -15.40 2.63 8.81
N GLU A 61 -16.05 3.65 9.38
CA GLU A 61 -16.55 3.61 10.76
C GLU A 61 -18.08 3.75 10.78
N TYR A 62 -18.72 2.89 11.55
CA TYR A 62 -20.15 2.93 11.80
C TYR A 62 -20.44 3.18 13.28
N ASP A 63 -21.46 3.97 13.57
CA ASP A 63 -21.96 4.08 14.92
C ASP A 63 -22.50 2.71 15.40
N PRO A 64 -22.02 2.18 16.52
CA PRO A 64 -22.38 0.82 16.95
C PRO A 64 -23.83 0.66 17.40
N LYS A 65 -24.54 1.75 17.69
CA LYS A 65 -25.94 1.73 18.16
C LYS A 65 -26.93 1.94 17.04
N SER A 66 -26.65 2.89 16.14
CA SER A 66 -27.57 3.28 15.06
C SER A 66 -27.20 2.65 13.71
N ALA A 67 -26.02 2.05 13.57
CA ALA A 67 -25.45 1.61 12.31
C ALA A 67 -25.28 2.73 11.27
N GLN A 68 -25.28 3.99 11.71
CA GLN A 68 -25.03 5.12 10.84
C GLN A 68 -23.57 5.15 10.39
N LEU A 69 -23.32 5.29 9.08
CA LEU A 69 -21.98 5.51 8.55
C LEU A 69 -21.46 6.87 9.05
N LEU A 70 -20.33 6.88 9.79
CA LEU A 70 -19.70 8.08 10.31
C LEU A 70 -18.71 8.68 9.32
N THR A 71 -17.98 7.85 8.57
CA THR A 71 -16.97 8.26 7.59
C THR A 71 -17.57 8.41 6.17
N GLY A 72 -18.73 9.05 6.07
CA GLY A 72 -19.49 9.16 4.82
C GLY A 72 -19.13 10.36 3.94
N SER A 73 -18.12 11.16 4.31
CA SER A 73 -17.66 12.32 3.55
C SER A 73 -16.13 12.36 3.44
N PHE A 74 -15.58 13.14 2.51
CA PHE A 74 -14.12 13.35 2.41
C PHE A 74 -13.52 14.16 3.57
N MET A 75 -14.34 14.67 4.48
CA MET A 75 -13.88 15.26 5.74
C MET A 75 -13.48 14.17 6.75
N ASP A 76 -14.14 13.03 6.69
CA ASP A 76 -14.03 11.94 7.66
C ASP A 76 -13.31 10.71 7.07
N TYR A 77 -13.45 10.47 5.77
CA TYR A 77 -12.81 9.38 5.05
C TYR A 77 -11.49 9.86 4.44
N ALA A 78 -10.37 9.43 5.04
CA ALA A 78 -9.05 9.83 4.59
C ALA A 78 -8.63 9.07 3.33
N MET A 79 -8.39 9.79 2.25
CA MET A 79 -7.83 9.24 1.01
C MET A 79 -6.38 9.68 0.81
N PRO A 80 -5.56 8.90 0.10
CA PRO A 80 -4.22 9.31 -0.30
C PRO A 80 -4.23 10.62 -1.09
N ARG A 81 -3.23 11.46 -0.83
CA ARG A 81 -3.00 12.71 -1.54
C ARG A 81 -1.58 12.70 -2.10
N ALA A 82 -1.34 13.49 -3.15
CA ALA A 82 -0.04 13.53 -3.80
C ALA A 82 1.10 13.99 -2.88
N ASP A 83 0.79 14.79 -1.88
CA ASP A 83 1.75 15.33 -0.92
C ASP A 83 2.19 14.33 0.17
N ASN A 84 1.45 13.23 0.34
CA ASN A 84 1.80 12.18 1.31
C ASN A 84 2.23 10.86 0.64
N MET A 85 2.54 10.91 -0.65
CA MET A 85 3.01 9.75 -1.40
C MET A 85 4.47 9.92 -1.82
N PRO A 86 5.27 8.84 -1.82
CA PRO A 86 6.65 8.88 -2.29
C PRO A 86 6.73 9.02 -3.80
N SER A 87 7.92 9.28 -4.29
CA SER A 87 8.24 9.04 -5.70
C SER A 87 8.33 7.56 -5.98
N PHE A 88 7.58 7.08 -6.97
CA PHE A 88 7.57 5.66 -7.35
C PHE A 88 8.65 5.35 -8.38
N LYS A 89 9.47 4.34 -8.11
CA LYS A 89 10.38 3.73 -9.07
C LYS A 89 9.72 2.49 -9.65
N THR A 90 9.26 2.55 -10.89
CA THR A 90 8.59 1.42 -11.54
C THR A 90 9.36 0.92 -12.74
N LEU A 91 9.51 -0.38 -12.83
CA LEU A 91 10.09 -1.10 -13.95
C LEU A 91 9.07 -2.09 -14.51
N VAL A 92 9.06 -2.24 -15.81
CA VAL A 92 8.22 -3.23 -16.50
C VAL A 92 9.15 -4.24 -17.16
N THR A 93 8.94 -5.52 -16.87
CA THR A 93 9.53 -6.62 -17.62
C THR A 93 8.54 -7.13 -18.64
N GLU A 94 9.06 -7.67 -19.75
CA GLU A 94 8.26 -8.05 -20.90
C GLU A 94 8.51 -9.51 -21.29
N ILE A 95 8.09 -10.45 -20.42
CA ILE A 95 8.15 -11.89 -20.73
C ILE A 95 6.84 -12.29 -21.41
N PRO A 96 6.84 -12.56 -22.73
CA PRO A 96 5.61 -12.81 -23.46
C PRO A 96 4.79 -13.97 -22.88
N ALA A 97 3.49 -13.74 -22.66
CA ALA A 97 2.59 -14.79 -22.23
C ALA A 97 2.32 -15.77 -23.36
N SER A 98 2.63 -17.04 -23.15
CA SER A 98 2.38 -18.10 -24.14
C SER A 98 0.89 -18.38 -24.37
N SER A 99 0.03 -18.01 -23.41
CA SER A 99 -1.42 -18.20 -23.45
C SER A 99 -2.18 -17.10 -24.19
N HIS A 100 -1.49 -16.05 -24.68
CA HIS A 100 -2.13 -14.92 -25.35
C HIS A 100 -1.45 -14.62 -26.70
N PRO A 101 -2.21 -14.45 -27.81
CA PRO A 101 -1.64 -14.25 -29.15
C PRO A 101 -0.69 -13.06 -29.28
N LEU A 102 -0.92 -11.98 -28.52
CA LEU A 102 -0.07 -10.80 -28.49
C LEU A 102 1.01 -10.86 -27.40
N GLY A 103 1.04 -11.92 -26.58
CA GLY A 103 1.98 -12.06 -25.49
C GLY A 103 1.77 -11.12 -24.31
N ILE A 104 0.58 -10.47 -24.19
CA ILE A 104 0.27 -9.52 -23.14
C ILE A 104 -0.21 -10.19 -21.85
N ARG A 105 -0.04 -9.47 -20.72
CA ARG A 105 -0.62 -9.80 -19.41
C ARG A 105 -1.37 -8.58 -18.87
N PRO A 106 -2.32 -8.76 -17.93
CA PRO A 106 -2.95 -7.62 -17.25
C PRO A 106 -1.91 -6.77 -16.52
N GLY A 107 -2.03 -5.45 -16.60
CA GLY A 107 -1.10 -4.51 -15.95
C GLY A 107 -1.82 -3.43 -15.13
N GLY A 108 -3.13 -3.58 -14.86
CA GLY A 108 -3.92 -2.57 -14.16
C GLY A 108 -3.92 -2.71 -12.64
N GLU A 109 -3.94 -3.92 -12.11
CA GLU A 109 -4.14 -4.18 -10.67
C GLU A 109 -2.93 -4.80 -9.96
N GLY A 110 -1.85 -5.06 -10.70
CA GLY A 110 -0.64 -5.71 -10.18
C GLY A 110 0.00 -4.97 -9.02
N GLY A 111 -0.14 -3.65 -8.96
CA GLY A 111 0.40 -2.84 -7.88
C GLY A 111 -0.44 -2.80 -6.60
N THR A 112 -1.76 -3.00 -6.67
CA THR A 112 -2.65 -2.88 -5.51
C THR A 112 -2.48 -4.04 -4.53
N THR A 113 -2.52 -5.26 -5.05
CA THR A 113 -2.49 -6.48 -4.22
C THR A 113 -1.24 -6.58 -3.34
N PRO A 114 0.00 -6.41 -3.86
CA PRO A 114 1.19 -6.49 -3.02
C PRO A 114 1.33 -5.29 -2.07
N ALA A 115 0.80 -4.12 -2.41
CA ALA A 115 0.98 -2.91 -1.62
C ALA A 115 0.43 -3.04 -0.19
N LEU A 116 -0.69 -3.74 -0.02
CA LEU A 116 -1.30 -3.96 1.28
C LEU A 116 -0.34 -4.70 2.24
N GLY A 117 0.08 -5.89 1.86
CA GLY A 117 0.97 -6.72 2.69
C GLY A 117 2.37 -6.15 2.79
N LEU A 118 2.91 -5.58 1.71
CA LEU A 118 4.23 -4.96 1.70
C LEU A 118 4.34 -3.85 2.74
N LEU A 119 3.40 -2.92 2.74
CA LEU A 119 3.47 -1.76 3.63
C LEU A 119 3.32 -2.16 5.10
N ILE A 120 2.38 -3.05 5.42
CA ILE A 120 2.25 -3.56 6.79
C ILE A 120 3.51 -4.30 7.23
N ASN A 121 4.12 -5.11 6.38
CA ASN A 121 5.37 -5.79 6.70
C ASN A 121 6.51 -4.79 6.96
N ALA A 122 6.63 -3.74 6.15
CA ALA A 122 7.65 -2.71 6.35
C ALA A 122 7.45 -1.93 7.67
N ILE A 123 6.20 -1.60 8.02
CA ILE A 123 5.88 -0.94 9.30
C ILE A 123 6.22 -1.87 10.48
N VAL A 124 5.84 -3.13 10.42
CA VAL A 124 6.15 -4.11 11.49
C VAL A 124 7.66 -4.32 11.62
N ASP A 125 8.39 -4.38 10.50
CA ASP A 125 9.85 -4.48 10.50
C ASP A 125 10.50 -3.26 11.15
N ALA A 126 10.07 -2.05 10.80
CA ALA A 126 10.53 -0.80 11.40
C ALA A 126 10.24 -0.71 12.91
N LEU A 127 9.23 -1.43 13.39
CA LEU A 127 8.83 -1.47 14.80
C LEU A 127 9.35 -2.69 15.56
N SER A 128 10.20 -3.51 14.95
CA SER A 128 10.73 -4.74 15.56
C SER A 128 11.45 -4.50 16.88
N ASP A 129 12.22 -3.41 16.98
CA ASP A 129 12.94 -3.02 18.21
C ASP A 129 11.99 -2.65 19.36
N TYR A 130 10.75 -2.32 19.08
CA TYR A 130 9.70 -2.07 20.07
C TYR A 130 8.94 -3.34 20.47
N GLY A 131 9.20 -4.48 19.81
CA GLY A 131 8.53 -5.74 20.06
C GLY A 131 7.16 -5.88 19.36
N VAL A 132 6.83 -4.98 18.44
CA VAL A 132 5.59 -5.06 17.65
C VAL A 132 5.73 -6.15 16.60
N THR A 133 4.81 -7.11 16.60
CA THR A 133 4.82 -8.26 15.67
C THR A 133 3.64 -8.26 14.70
N HIS A 134 2.64 -7.40 14.92
CA HIS A 134 1.43 -7.34 14.11
C HIS A 134 0.76 -5.96 14.21
N ILE A 135 0.22 -5.47 13.08
CA ILE A 135 -0.65 -4.29 13.01
C ILE A 135 -1.80 -4.59 12.05
N GLU A 136 -3.03 -4.32 12.48
CA GLU A 136 -4.21 -4.43 11.63
C GLU A 136 -4.35 -3.22 10.70
N MET A 137 -4.80 -3.46 9.46
CA MET A 137 -5.15 -2.39 8.53
C MET A 137 -6.48 -1.71 8.89
N PRO A 138 -6.59 -0.43 8.63
CA PRO A 138 -5.56 0.50 8.23
C PRO A 138 -4.61 0.82 9.38
N ALA A 139 -3.29 0.83 9.11
CA ALA A 139 -2.26 1.21 10.08
C ALA A 139 -2.21 2.74 10.24
N THR A 140 -3.29 3.30 10.77
CA THR A 140 -3.38 4.74 11.06
C THR A 140 -2.35 5.14 12.12
N PRO A 141 -1.93 6.41 12.18
CA PRO A 141 -0.98 6.88 13.20
C PRO A 141 -1.39 6.49 14.63
N GLU A 142 -2.68 6.57 14.95
CA GLU A 142 -3.20 6.15 16.25
C GLU A 142 -2.97 4.65 16.51
N ARG A 143 -3.25 3.79 15.52
CA ARG A 143 -3.06 2.33 15.67
C ARG A 143 -1.59 1.96 15.79
N VAL A 144 -0.73 2.61 15.01
CA VAL A 144 0.73 2.43 15.09
C VAL A 144 1.24 2.84 16.47
N TRP A 145 0.86 4.03 16.93
CA TRP A 145 1.24 4.53 18.25
C TRP A 145 0.76 3.58 19.36
N ARG A 146 -0.49 3.14 19.32
CA ARG A 146 -1.03 2.17 20.30
C ARG A 146 -0.24 0.87 20.33
N ALA A 147 0.07 0.31 19.14
CA ALA A 147 0.86 -0.92 19.07
C ALA A 147 2.23 -0.78 19.76
N ILE A 148 2.89 0.38 19.60
CA ILE A 148 4.14 0.69 20.30
C ILE A 148 3.94 0.78 21.82
N GLN A 149 2.87 1.43 22.30
CA GLN A 149 2.60 1.56 23.73
C GLN A 149 2.28 0.21 24.35
N ASP A 150 1.42 -0.58 23.70
CA ASP A 150 1.02 -1.91 24.20
C ASP A 150 2.24 -2.85 24.28
N ALA A 151 3.13 -2.81 23.31
CA ALA A 151 4.35 -3.62 23.32
C ALA A 151 5.36 -3.20 24.42
N LYS A 152 5.35 -1.93 24.86
CA LYS A 152 6.19 -1.45 25.98
C LYS A 152 5.68 -1.90 27.36
N HIS A 153 4.39 -2.24 27.46
CA HIS A 153 3.72 -2.54 28.73
C HIS A 153 3.34 -4.02 28.89
N GLY A 154 3.55 -4.84 27.86
CA GLY A 154 3.34 -6.31 27.87
C GLY A 154 4.62 -7.03 28.17
#